data_012bea712d6c8884f7263f8cb067032a
#
_entry.id   012bea712d6c8884f7263f8cb067032a
#
_cell.length_a   1.000
_cell.length_b   1.000
_cell.length_c   1.000
_cell.angle_alpha   90.00
_cell.angle_beta   90.00
_cell.angle_gamma   90.00
#
_symmetry.space_group_name_H-M   'P 1'
#
loop_
_entity.id
_entity.type
_entity.pdbx_description
1 polymer ?
#
loop_
_entity_poly.entity_id
_entity_poly.type
_entity_poly.pdbx_seq_one_letter_code
_entity_poly.pdbx_strand_id
1 'polypeptide(L)'
;MLQQLGVTYFNELKKGPGHARQCGLNQAKGTYHICIDTDTMYPNNYIKTHVKKLMQPNVVCTFSLWSFIPDEQHSKWGLWWYESLRDFYLRIQAIQRPELCVRGMTFAFKTELGKQLGFRTDIIRGEDGSLALAMKPYGKLVFIHSSKARVITGYGTVGADGGLFKSFKVRFIKGLKGIGGLF
;
A
#
# COMPACT_ATOMS: atom_id res chain seq x y z
N MET A 1 2.06 -18.38 -20.04
CA MET A 1 1.93 -18.59 -18.57
C MET A 1 0.68 -17.92 -17.98
N LEU A 2 0.44 -16.60 -18.09
CA LEU A 2 -0.76 -15.94 -17.52
C LEU A 2 -2.07 -16.45 -18.15
N GLN A 3 -2.10 -16.67 -19.45
CA GLN A 3 -3.28 -17.23 -20.15
C GLN A 3 -3.67 -18.63 -19.66
N GLN A 4 -2.69 -19.45 -19.27
CA GLN A 4 -2.92 -20.81 -18.76
C GLN A 4 -3.56 -20.83 -17.36
N LEU A 5 -3.46 -19.72 -16.63
CA LEU A 5 -4.04 -19.59 -15.29
C LEU A 5 -5.45 -18.99 -15.30
N GLY A 6 -6.04 -18.71 -16.47
CA GLY A 6 -7.36 -18.09 -16.59
C GLY A 6 -7.42 -16.65 -16.05
N VAL A 7 -6.27 -16.00 -15.92
CA VAL A 7 -6.17 -14.63 -15.39
C VAL A 7 -6.30 -13.64 -16.55
N THR A 8 -7.20 -12.69 -16.43
CA THR A 8 -7.29 -11.57 -17.37
C THR A 8 -6.10 -10.63 -17.16
N TYR A 9 -5.39 -10.32 -18.23
CA TYR A 9 -4.26 -9.40 -18.19
C TYR A 9 -4.44 -8.26 -19.18
N PHE A 10 -3.87 -7.11 -18.87
CA PHE A 10 -3.84 -5.91 -19.70
C PHE A 10 -2.41 -5.41 -19.82
N ASN A 11 -2.02 -4.98 -20.99
CA ASN A 11 -0.68 -4.42 -21.22
C ASN A 11 -0.75 -2.89 -21.20
N GLU A 12 -0.04 -2.26 -20.27
CA GLU A 12 0.14 -0.82 -20.23
C GLU A 12 1.51 -0.47 -20.81
N LEU A 13 1.52 0.33 -21.87
CA LEU A 13 2.74 0.70 -22.59
C LEU A 13 3.51 1.85 -21.91
N LYS A 14 2.81 2.67 -21.13
CA LYS A 14 3.43 3.77 -20.39
C LYS A 14 4.10 3.23 -19.13
N LYS A 15 5.37 3.52 -18.97
CA LYS A 15 6.16 3.06 -17.81
C LYS A 15 5.74 3.81 -16.54
N GLY A 16 5.62 3.07 -15.44
CA GLY A 16 5.38 3.60 -14.11
C GLY A 16 4.26 2.89 -13.35
N PRO A 17 4.37 2.78 -12.02
CA PRO A 17 3.39 2.06 -11.21
C PRO A 17 2.00 2.71 -11.27
N GLY A 18 1.93 4.04 -11.33
CA GLY A 18 0.66 4.78 -11.46
C GLY A 18 -0.09 4.43 -12.74
N HIS A 19 0.61 4.35 -13.88
CA HIS A 19 0.00 3.96 -15.16
C HIS A 19 -0.52 2.53 -15.12
N ALA A 20 0.29 1.58 -14.64
CA ALA A 20 -0.11 0.18 -14.56
C ALA A 20 -1.32 -0.02 -13.62
N ARG A 21 -1.33 0.62 -12.44
CA ARG A 21 -2.47 0.57 -11.52
C ARG A 21 -3.72 1.24 -12.07
N GLN A 22 -3.56 2.38 -12.75
CA GLN A 22 -4.70 3.05 -13.41
C GLN A 22 -5.30 2.18 -14.51
N CYS A 23 -4.46 1.53 -15.32
CA CYS A 23 -4.91 0.61 -16.35
C CYS A 23 -5.74 -0.54 -15.73
N GLY A 24 -5.22 -1.20 -14.67
CA GLY A 24 -5.96 -2.25 -13.96
C GLY A 24 -7.25 -1.75 -13.32
N LEU A 25 -7.24 -0.55 -12.72
CA LEU A 25 -8.42 0.06 -12.10
C LEU A 25 -9.53 0.32 -13.13
N ASN A 26 -9.19 0.84 -14.30
CA ASN A 26 -10.16 1.11 -15.36
C ASN A 26 -10.89 -0.17 -15.81
N GLN A 27 -10.20 -1.31 -15.78
CA GLN A 27 -10.76 -2.61 -16.16
C GLN A 27 -11.48 -3.35 -15.03
N ALA A 28 -11.33 -2.88 -13.79
CA ALA A 28 -11.93 -3.52 -12.62
C ALA A 28 -13.45 -3.47 -12.66
N LYS A 29 -14.11 -4.62 -12.41
CA LYS A 29 -15.58 -4.77 -12.41
C LYS A 29 -16.14 -5.07 -11.02
N GLY A 30 -15.28 -5.41 -10.05
CA GLY A 30 -15.69 -5.74 -8.69
C GLY A 30 -16.05 -4.51 -7.86
N THR A 31 -16.86 -4.66 -6.83
CA THR A 31 -17.23 -3.60 -5.88
C THR A 31 -16.01 -3.03 -5.14
N TYR A 32 -15.02 -3.88 -4.87
CA TYR A 32 -13.80 -3.52 -4.17
C TYR A 32 -12.59 -3.82 -5.05
N HIS A 33 -11.67 -2.87 -5.10
CA HIS A 33 -10.37 -3.00 -5.76
C HIS A 33 -9.30 -3.30 -4.70
N ILE A 34 -8.52 -4.35 -4.93
CA ILE A 34 -7.43 -4.74 -4.05
C ILE A 34 -6.16 -4.79 -4.88
N CYS A 35 -5.19 -3.94 -4.53
CA CYS A 35 -3.89 -3.94 -5.17
C CYS A 35 -3.04 -5.09 -4.63
N ILE A 36 -2.44 -5.86 -5.52
CA ILE A 36 -1.57 -7.00 -5.21
C ILE A 36 -0.30 -6.88 -6.05
N ASP A 37 0.86 -6.98 -5.39
CA ASP A 37 2.15 -7.01 -6.06
C ASP A 37 2.61 -8.47 -6.19
N THR A 38 3.20 -8.84 -7.32
CA THR A 38 3.57 -10.24 -7.64
C THR A 38 4.74 -10.78 -6.83
N ASP A 39 5.54 -9.90 -6.22
CA ASP A 39 6.69 -10.22 -5.36
C ASP A 39 6.35 -10.23 -3.87
N THR A 40 5.06 -10.25 -3.54
CA THR A 40 4.55 -10.17 -2.17
C THR A 40 3.71 -11.40 -1.84
N MET A 41 3.93 -11.99 -0.66
CA MET A 41 3.16 -13.11 -0.14
C MET A 41 1.99 -12.61 0.71
N TYR A 42 0.80 -13.10 0.40
CA TYR A 42 -0.46 -12.69 1.03
C TYR A 42 -1.00 -13.82 1.91
N PRO A 43 -1.42 -13.55 3.17
CA PRO A 43 -2.06 -14.56 3.99
C PRO A 43 -3.45 -14.94 3.44
N ASN A 44 -3.90 -16.18 3.67
CA ASN A 44 -5.17 -16.71 3.15
C ASN A 44 -6.40 -15.84 3.49
N ASN A 45 -6.37 -15.13 4.59
CA ASN A 45 -7.46 -14.26 5.02
C ASN A 45 -7.31 -12.79 4.57
N TYR A 46 -6.31 -12.46 3.75
CA TYR A 46 -6.00 -11.10 3.34
C TYR A 46 -7.20 -10.39 2.72
N ILE A 47 -7.71 -10.93 1.61
CA ILE A 47 -8.86 -10.37 0.88
C ILE A 47 -10.09 -10.26 1.80
N LYS A 48 -10.43 -11.35 2.51
CA LYS A 48 -11.58 -11.37 3.43
C LYS A 48 -11.49 -10.31 4.50
N THR A 49 -10.28 -10.05 5.04
CA THR A 49 -10.06 -9.06 6.09
C THR A 49 -10.26 -7.63 5.57
N HIS A 50 -9.73 -7.31 4.38
CA HIS A 50 -9.92 -6.01 3.74
C HIS A 50 -11.39 -5.76 3.38
N VAL A 51 -12.04 -6.72 2.71
CA VAL A 51 -13.45 -6.61 2.30
C VAL A 51 -14.35 -6.40 3.51
N LYS A 52 -14.17 -7.19 4.60
CA LYS A 52 -14.95 -7.03 5.83
C LYS A 52 -14.86 -5.61 6.41
N LYS A 53 -13.71 -4.95 6.27
CA LYS A 53 -13.53 -3.56 6.72
C LYS A 53 -14.17 -2.56 5.75
N LEU A 54 -14.03 -2.77 4.44
CA LEU A 54 -14.64 -1.91 3.40
C LEU A 54 -16.17 -1.95 3.40
N MET A 55 -16.77 -3.06 3.88
CA MET A 55 -18.21 -3.17 4.07
C MET A 55 -18.75 -2.29 5.23
N GLN A 56 -17.88 -1.82 6.12
CA GLN A 56 -18.32 -0.97 7.23
C GLN A 56 -18.77 0.41 6.72
N PRO A 57 -19.76 1.04 7.37
CA PRO A 57 -20.21 2.38 7.01
C PRO A 57 -19.07 3.38 6.99
N ASN A 58 -19.09 4.27 6.01
CA ASN A 58 -18.13 5.36 5.85
C ASN A 58 -16.66 4.93 5.64
N VAL A 59 -16.34 3.65 5.46
CA VAL A 59 -14.98 3.21 5.09
C VAL A 59 -14.85 3.24 3.58
N VAL A 60 -13.86 3.98 3.08
CA VAL A 60 -13.59 4.16 1.64
C VAL A 60 -12.37 3.41 1.17
N CYS A 61 -11.35 3.29 2.01
CA CYS A 61 -10.19 2.47 1.73
C CYS A 61 -9.59 1.83 3.01
N THR A 62 -8.80 0.80 2.78
CA THR A 62 -8.09 0.05 3.82
C THR A 62 -6.67 -0.24 3.37
N PHE A 63 -5.76 -0.32 4.33
CA PHE A 63 -4.37 -0.71 4.12
C PHE A 63 -3.85 -1.43 5.35
N SER A 64 -2.76 -2.18 5.21
CA SER A 64 -2.29 -3.05 6.29
C SER A 64 -0.77 -2.96 6.50
N LEU A 65 -0.31 -3.60 7.56
CA LEU A 65 1.10 -3.76 7.85
C LEU A 65 1.76 -4.77 6.91
N TRP A 66 3.07 -4.70 6.80
CA TRP A 66 3.89 -5.64 6.04
C TRP A 66 5.13 -6.05 6.83
N SER A 67 5.71 -7.17 6.46
CA SER A 67 7.00 -7.67 6.96
C SER A 67 7.95 -7.91 5.80
N PHE A 68 9.24 -7.96 6.12
CA PHE A 68 10.27 -8.30 5.14
C PHE A 68 10.69 -9.76 5.28
N ILE A 69 11.09 -10.37 4.16
CA ILE A 69 11.68 -11.71 4.14
C ILE A 69 13.09 -11.59 4.74
N PRO A 70 13.45 -12.37 5.79
CA PRO A 70 14.83 -12.40 6.29
C PRO A 70 15.79 -12.88 5.19
N ASP A 71 16.95 -12.26 5.10
CA ASP A 71 18.03 -12.65 4.20
C ASP A 71 19.39 -12.70 4.93
N GLU A 72 20.46 -12.96 4.20
CA GLU A 72 21.81 -13.03 4.78
C GLU A 72 22.29 -11.70 5.39
N GLN A 73 21.80 -10.57 4.89
CA GLN A 73 22.18 -9.23 5.35
C GLN A 73 21.29 -8.74 6.51
N HIS A 74 20.09 -9.30 6.64
CA HIS A 74 19.06 -8.85 7.58
C HIS A 74 18.60 -10.00 8.47
N SER A 75 19.20 -10.12 9.66
CA SER A 75 18.82 -11.15 10.62
C SER A 75 17.37 -11.03 11.07
N LYS A 76 16.76 -12.17 11.44
CA LYS A 76 15.38 -12.21 11.97
C LYS A 76 15.19 -11.27 13.17
N TRP A 77 16.16 -11.17 14.07
CA TRP A 77 16.12 -10.29 15.24
C TRP A 77 16.18 -8.81 14.84
N GLY A 78 17.08 -8.45 13.93
CA GLY A 78 17.21 -7.07 13.43
C GLY A 78 15.93 -6.62 12.73
N LEU A 79 15.34 -7.49 11.91
CA LEU A 79 14.05 -7.22 11.25
C LEU A 79 12.93 -7.07 12.26
N TRP A 80 12.85 -7.93 13.27
CA TRP A 80 11.82 -7.86 14.31
C TRP A 80 11.85 -6.50 15.04
N TRP A 81 13.02 -6.04 15.45
CA TRP A 81 13.19 -4.73 16.09
C TRP A 81 12.82 -3.58 15.15
N TYR A 82 13.33 -3.61 13.92
CA TYR A 82 13.02 -2.60 12.92
C TYR A 82 11.52 -2.54 12.62
N GLU A 83 10.89 -3.68 12.39
CA GLU A 83 9.45 -3.76 12.09
C GLU A 83 8.60 -3.30 13.27
N SER A 84 8.97 -3.66 14.50
CA SER A 84 8.26 -3.23 15.70
C SER A 84 8.29 -1.71 15.86
N LEU A 85 9.45 -1.09 15.69
CA LEU A 85 9.60 0.36 15.75
C LEU A 85 8.85 1.06 14.63
N ARG A 86 8.97 0.55 13.40
CA ARG A 86 8.23 1.06 12.24
C ARG A 86 6.73 0.94 12.44
N ASP A 87 6.24 -0.19 12.89
CA ASP A 87 4.81 -0.44 13.10
C ASP A 87 4.24 0.47 14.18
N PHE A 88 4.99 0.70 15.26
CA PHE A 88 4.63 1.67 16.28
C PHE A 88 4.52 3.09 15.69
N TYR A 89 5.53 3.52 14.94
CA TYR A 89 5.51 4.81 14.25
C TYR A 89 4.32 4.95 13.29
N LEU A 90 4.06 3.92 12.46
CA LEU A 90 2.94 3.95 11.50
C LEU A 90 1.58 4.01 12.20
N ARG A 91 1.43 3.38 13.37
CA ARG A 91 0.18 3.47 14.17
C ARG A 91 -0.08 4.89 14.65
N ILE A 92 0.95 5.58 15.14
CA ILE A 92 0.83 6.99 15.55
C ILE A 92 0.54 7.86 14.33
N GLN A 93 1.28 7.69 13.25
CA GLN A 93 1.09 8.46 12.02
C GLN A 93 -0.30 8.30 11.44
N ALA A 94 -0.86 7.09 11.48
CA ALA A 94 -2.19 6.78 10.95
C ALA A 94 -3.34 7.48 11.70
N ILE A 95 -3.11 7.99 12.91
CA ILE A 95 -4.12 8.76 13.66
C ILE A 95 -4.39 10.09 12.97
N GLN A 96 -3.35 10.78 12.51
CA GLN A 96 -3.47 12.11 11.93
C GLN A 96 -3.41 12.08 10.39
N ARG A 97 -2.50 11.27 9.84
CA ARG A 97 -2.19 11.21 8.42
C ARG A 97 -2.15 9.77 7.89
N PRO A 98 -3.29 9.06 7.90
CA PRO A 98 -3.37 7.65 7.47
C PRO A 98 -2.93 7.46 6.00
N GLU A 99 -3.12 8.44 5.14
CA GLU A 99 -2.71 8.42 3.74
C GLU A 99 -1.20 8.21 3.55
N LEU A 100 -0.38 8.66 4.48
CA LEU A 100 1.08 8.47 4.42
C LEU A 100 1.52 7.03 4.76
N CYS A 101 0.63 6.24 5.36
CA CYS A 101 0.89 4.85 5.72
C CYS A 101 0.54 3.87 4.59
N VAL A 102 -0.14 4.33 3.54
CA VAL A 102 -0.57 3.49 2.42
C VAL A 102 0.62 3.03 1.59
N ARG A 103 0.57 1.75 1.19
CA ARG A 103 1.51 1.11 0.26
C ARG A 103 0.72 0.30 -0.75
N GLY A 104 1.12 0.34 -2.02
CA GLY A 104 0.40 -0.31 -3.11
C GLY A 104 0.09 -1.76 -2.85
N MET A 105 1.07 -2.52 -2.37
CA MET A 105 0.91 -3.94 -2.04
C MET A 105 -0.10 -4.22 -0.91
N THR A 106 -0.53 -3.21 -0.16
CA THR A 106 -1.48 -3.40 0.97
C THR A 106 -2.75 -2.56 0.83
N PHE A 107 -2.98 -1.96 -0.32
CA PHE A 107 -4.04 -0.99 -0.55
C PHE A 107 -5.29 -1.63 -1.13
N ALA A 108 -6.45 -1.36 -0.52
CA ALA A 108 -7.74 -1.77 -1.02
C ALA A 108 -8.79 -0.66 -0.82
N PHE A 109 -9.73 -0.52 -1.75
CA PHE A 109 -10.70 0.59 -1.74
C PHE A 109 -11.97 0.25 -2.52
N LYS A 110 -12.98 1.12 -2.42
CA LYS A 110 -14.21 1.03 -3.22
C LYS A 110 -13.90 1.38 -4.67
N THR A 111 -14.16 0.46 -5.59
CA THR A 111 -13.76 0.56 -7.00
C THR A 111 -14.28 1.81 -7.67
N GLU A 112 -15.57 2.13 -7.50
CA GLU A 112 -16.19 3.29 -8.17
C GLU A 112 -15.56 4.60 -7.70
N LEU A 113 -15.29 4.75 -6.40
CA LEU A 113 -14.61 5.93 -5.89
C LEU A 113 -13.16 6.00 -6.43
N GLY A 114 -12.48 4.86 -6.51
CA GLY A 114 -11.15 4.79 -7.11
C GLY A 114 -11.15 5.23 -8.57
N LYS A 115 -12.12 4.79 -9.37
CA LYS A 115 -12.28 5.20 -10.77
C LYS A 115 -12.58 6.68 -10.91
N GLN A 116 -13.41 7.23 -10.04
CA GLN A 116 -13.75 8.65 -10.04
C GLN A 116 -12.53 9.55 -9.78
N LEU A 117 -11.66 9.15 -8.86
CA LEU A 117 -10.51 9.95 -8.43
C LEU A 117 -9.24 9.66 -9.25
N GLY A 118 -9.02 8.40 -9.61
CA GLY A 118 -7.86 7.93 -10.39
C GLY A 118 -6.53 7.94 -9.65
N PHE A 119 -5.62 7.07 -10.09
CA PHE A 119 -4.22 7.14 -9.66
C PHE A 119 -3.51 8.29 -10.37
N ARG A 120 -2.65 9.00 -9.65
CA ARG A 120 -1.75 9.97 -10.27
C ARG A 120 -0.70 9.25 -11.11
N THR A 121 -0.64 9.58 -12.38
CA THR A 121 0.29 9.01 -13.37
C THR A 121 1.47 9.93 -13.67
N ASP A 122 1.42 11.14 -13.16
CA ASP A 122 2.44 12.21 -13.33
C ASP A 122 3.54 12.15 -12.26
N ILE A 123 3.42 11.25 -11.28
CA ILE A 123 4.41 11.06 -10.20
C ILE A 123 5.03 9.67 -10.26
N ILE A 124 6.31 9.58 -9.91
CA ILE A 124 7.06 8.32 -9.94
C ILE A 124 6.81 7.47 -8.70
N ARG A 125 6.50 8.09 -7.55
CA ARG A 125 6.29 7.41 -6.26
C ARG A 125 5.25 8.12 -5.44
N GLY A 126 4.43 7.37 -4.72
CA GLY A 126 3.41 7.89 -3.79
C GLY A 126 2.03 8.03 -4.41
N GLU A 127 1.81 7.41 -5.56
CA GLU A 127 0.52 7.35 -6.26
C GLU A 127 -0.58 6.73 -5.37
N ASP A 128 -0.24 5.73 -4.55
CA ASP A 128 -1.17 5.08 -3.62
C ASP A 128 -1.60 6.02 -2.50
N GLY A 129 -0.63 6.67 -1.86
CA GLY A 129 -0.89 7.66 -0.81
C GLY A 129 -1.65 8.87 -1.34
N SER A 130 -1.37 9.28 -2.56
CA SER A 130 -2.07 10.37 -3.25
C SER A 130 -3.54 10.02 -3.50
N LEU A 131 -3.83 8.81 -3.98
CA LEU A 131 -5.21 8.35 -4.15
C LEU A 131 -5.93 8.23 -2.80
N ALA A 132 -5.25 7.68 -1.77
CA ALA A 132 -5.82 7.60 -0.43
C ALA A 132 -6.13 9.00 0.16
N LEU A 133 -5.26 9.97 -0.06
CA LEU A 133 -5.49 11.36 0.33
C LEU A 133 -6.72 11.95 -0.38
N ALA A 134 -6.85 11.70 -1.67
CA ALA A 134 -8.02 12.13 -2.45
C ALA A 134 -9.32 11.46 -1.98
N MET A 135 -9.26 10.24 -1.44
CA MET A 135 -10.41 9.54 -0.86
C MET A 135 -10.84 10.05 0.52
N LYS A 136 -9.97 10.73 1.25
CA LYS A 136 -10.19 11.17 2.64
C LYS A 136 -11.45 12.01 2.85
N PRO A 137 -11.87 12.93 1.94
CA PRO A 137 -13.10 13.67 2.07
C PRO A 137 -14.39 12.81 1.96
N TYR A 138 -14.28 11.62 1.37
CA TYR A 138 -15.42 10.74 1.10
C TYR A 138 -15.64 9.70 2.21
N GLY A 139 -14.71 9.58 3.17
CA GLY A 139 -14.88 8.67 4.29
C GLY A 139 -13.59 8.27 5.00
N LYS A 140 -13.68 7.23 5.82
CA LYS A 140 -12.59 6.77 6.67
C LYS A 140 -11.56 5.95 5.90
N LEU A 141 -10.30 6.24 6.14
CA LEU A 141 -9.15 5.42 5.75
C LEU A 141 -8.80 4.52 6.95
N VAL A 142 -8.90 3.21 6.79
CA VAL A 142 -8.74 2.26 7.91
C VAL A 142 -7.44 1.50 7.81
N PHE A 143 -6.58 1.68 8.81
CA PHE A 143 -5.34 0.92 8.96
C PHE A 143 -5.62 -0.40 9.69
N ILE A 144 -5.31 -1.53 9.03
CA ILE A 144 -5.52 -2.87 9.57
C ILE A 144 -4.24 -3.37 10.24
N HIS A 145 -4.27 -3.56 11.55
CA HIS A 145 -3.13 -4.03 12.35
C HIS A 145 -3.06 -5.55 12.52
N SER A 146 -4.09 -6.26 12.04
CA SER A 146 -4.20 -7.72 12.21
C SER A 146 -3.13 -8.46 11.40
N SER A 147 -2.54 -9.51 12.00
CA SER A 147 -1.67 -10.46 11.30
C SER A 147 -2.35 -11.15 10.12
N LYS A 148 -3.70 -11.26 10.14
CA LYS A 148 -4.50 -11.82 9.03
C LYS A 148 -4.46 -10.99 7.74
N ALA A 149 -3.96 -9.75 7.80
CA ALA A 149 -3.77 -8.87 6.66
C ALA A 149 -2.31 -8.40 6.51
N ARG A 150 -1.39 -8.87 7.35
CA ARG A 150 0.04 -8.55 7.25
C ARG A 150 0.65 -9.34 6.09
N VAL A 151 1.16 -8.65 5.10
CA VAL A 151 1.84 -9.25 3.95
C VAL A 151 3.34 -9.41 4.21
N ILE A 152 4.01 -10.26 3.43
CA ILE A 152 5.45 -10.44 3.49
C ILE A 152 6.03 -10.13 2.11
N THR A 153 7.02 -9.25 2.05
CA THR A 153 7.61 -8.77 0.78
C THR A 153 9.13 -8.74 0.84
N GLY A 154 9.75 -8.64 -0.30
CA GLY A 154 11.19 -8.40 -0.43
C GLY A 154 11.57 -6.94 -0.18
N TYR A 155 12.87 -6.65 -0.32
CA TYR A 155 13.42 -5.31 -0.01
C TYR A 155 13.22 -4.28 -1.13
N GLY A 156 12.90 -4.69 -2.35
CA GLY A 156 12.53 -3.83 -3.48
C GLY A 156 13.10 -2.39 -3.45
N THR A 157 12.22 -1.42 -3.25
CA THR A 157 12.59 0.00 -3.16
C THR A 157 13.47 0.35 -1.95
N VAL A 158 13.47 -0.46 -0.89
CA VAL A 158 14.31 -0.23 0.30
C VAL A 158 15.78 -0.50 -0.02
N GLY A 159 16.05 -1.53 -0.83
CA GLY A 159 17.40 -1.80 -1.34
C GLY A 159 17.92 -0.64 -2.20
N ALA A 160 17.07 -0.07 -3.06
CA ALA A 160 17.40 1.10 -3.87
C ALA A 160 17.67 2.36 -3.04
N ASP A 161 17.04 2.51 -1.86
CA ASP A 161 17.28 3.63 -0.94
C ASP A 161 18.57 3.46 -0.11
N GLY A 162 19.29 2.35 -0.25
CA GLY A 162 20.55 2.06 0.45
C GLY A 162 20.37 1.46 1.85
N GLY A 163 19.30 0.70 2.05
CA GLY A 163 19.04 -0.12 3.23
C GLY A 163 17.90 0.40 4.13
N LEU A 164 17.50 -0.46 5.08
CA LEU A 164 16.33 -0.27 5.94
C LEU A 164 16.36 1.05 6.73
N PHE A 165 17.46 1.34 7.42
CA PHE A 165 17.57 2.54 8.26
C PHE A 165 17.59 3.82 7.45
N LYS A 166 18.26 3.83 6.30
CA LYS A 166 18.32 5.00 5.42
C LYS A 166 16.96 5.29 4.79
N SER A 167 16.27 4.25 4.33
CA SER A 167 14.90 4.34 3.82
C SER A 167 13.91 4.83 4.90
N PHE A 168 14.05 4.34 6.13
CA PHE A 168 13.23 4.80 7.26
C PHE A 168 13.48 6.28 7.57
N LYS A 169 14.75 6.70 7.68
CA LYS A 169 15.13 8.10 7.93
C LYS A 169 14.56 9.05 6.87
N VAL A 170 14.68 8.70 5.60
CA VAL A 170 14.13 9.51 4.50
C VAL A 170 12.61 9.66 4.61
N ARG A 171 11.90 8.58 4.92
CA ARG A 171 10.43 8.59 5.07
C ARG A 171 9.99 9.33 6.34
N PHE A 172 10.73 9.16 7.43
CA PHE A 172 10.48 9.86 8.68
C PHE A 172 10.64 11.38 8.51
N ILE A 173 11.73 11.83 7.88
CA ILE A 173 11.97 13.25 7.60
C ILE A 173 10.89 13.81 6.67
N LYS A 174 10.49 13.07 5.63
CA LYS A 174 9.37 13.48 4.75
C LYS A 174 8.04 13.56 5.51
N GLY A 175 7.79 12.63 6.43
CA GLY A 175 6.62 12.67 7.31
C GLY A 175 6.59 13.90 8.21
N LEU A 176 7.74 14.27 8.80
CA LEU A 176 7.86 15.48 9.61
C LEU A 176 7.74 16.77 8.79
N LYS A 177 8.35 16.84 7.61
CA LYS A 177 8.25 18.01 6.71
C LYS A 177 6.83 18.22 6.17
N GLY A 178 6.06 17.15 6.01
CA GLY A 178 4.64 17.22 5.64
C GLY A 178 3.73 17.79 6.75
N ILE A 179 4.26 18.02 7.95
CA ILE A 179 3.57 18.74 9.04
C ILE A 179 3.67 20.26 8.83
N GLY A 180 4.61 20.74 8.02
CA GLY A 180 4.91 22.17 7.83
C GLY A 180 4.82 22.74 6.42
N GLY A 181 4.33 22.02 5.43
CA GLY A 181 4.26 22.55 4.06
C GLY A 181 3.63 21.60 3.05
N LEU A 182 2.72 22.12 2.30
CA LEU A 182 2.09 21.55 1.12
C LEU A 182 3.11 20.92 0.15
N PHE A 183 2.71 19.78 -0.45
CA PHE A 183 3.39 19.15 -1.58
C PHE A 183 3.56 20.11 -2.75
#